data_b8b589c5562f55ecbf418901fd936bec
#
_entry.id   b8b589c5562f55ecbf418901fd936bec
#
_cell.length_a   1.000
_cell.length_b   1.000
_cell.length_c   1.000
_cell.angle_alpha   90.00
_cell.angle_beta   90.00
_cell.angle_gamma   90.00
#
_symmetry.space_group_name_H-M   'P 1'
#
loop_
_entity.id
_entity.type
_entity.pdbx_description
1 polymer ?
#
loop_
_entity_poly.entity_id
_entity_poly.type
_entity_poly.pdbx_seq_one_letter_code
_entity_poly.pdbx_strand_id
1 'polypeptide(L)'
;EYEKYIEVAGVRQLPGEVLAVTQEGLAAGLISRDVSFVANALSEATNRSEIVREDLSALASEARASGATAKRATLAGDAHFSLDRFAQAAELYQLALTRSDVDRETVLTRLGIAQVMAGDYANARETFAKVQGERQGITRLWSAYAEQRAEG
;
A
#
# COMPACT_ATOMS: atom_id res chain seq x y z
N GLU A 1 -23.38 5.50 13.54
CA GLU A 1 -22.75 4.71 12.47
C GLU A 1 -21.23 4.65 12.64
N TYR A 2 -20.54 5.77 12.90
CA TYR A 2 -19.09 5.83 13.12
C TYR A 2 -18.63 4.88 14.24
N GLU A 3 -19.24 4.91 15.41
CA GLU A 3 -18.89 4.04 16.54
C GLU A 3 -19.00 2.55 16.19
N LYS A 4 -20.06 2.18 15.46
CA LYS A 4 -20.26 0.80 15.00
C LYS A 4 -19.20 0.37 13.98
N TYR A 5 -18.79 1.26 13.09
CA TYR A 5 -17.72 0.97 12.13
C TYR A 5 -16.38 0.80 12.86
N ILE A 6 -16.06 1.68 13.80
CA ILE A 6 -14.84 1.61 14.62
C ILE A 6 -14.77 0.28 15.37
N GLU A 7 -15.90 -0.17 15.96
CA GLU A 7 -15.97 -1.46 16.64
C GLU A 7 -15.66 -2.63 15.70
N VAL A 8 -16.32 -2.69 14.55
CA VAL A 8 -16.14 -3.77 13.56
C VAL A 8 -14.73 -3.78 12.98
N ALA A 9 -14.17 -2.61 12.64
CA ALA A 9 -12.81 -2.48 12.12
C ALA A 9 -11.77 -2.85 13.19
N GLY A 10 -12.03 -2.52 14.45
CA GLY A 10 -11.20 -2.91 15.59
C GLY A 10 -11.16 -4.43 15.79
N VAL A 11 -12.31 -5.10 15.73
CA VAL A 11 -12.39 -6.57 15.81
C VAL A 11 -11.63 -7.24 14.65
N ARG A 12 -11.64 -6.64 13.45
CA ARG A 12 -10.91 -7.11 12.29
C ARG A 12 -9.41 -6.76 12.28
N GLN A 13 -8.95 -6.07 13.32
CA GLN A 13 -7.56 -5.62 13.46
C GLN A 13 -7.06 -4.76 12.28
N LEU A 14 -7.87 -3.80 11.87
CA LEU A 14 -7.58 -2.83 10.81
C LEU A 14 -7.23 -1.44 11.41
N PRO A 15 -6.04 -1.29 12.03
CA PRO A 15 -5.73 -0.07 12.80
C PRO A 15 -5.72 1.19 11.95
N GLY A 16 -5.32 1.11 10.68
CA GLY A 16 -5.35 2.24 9.76
C GLY A 16 -6.77 2.75 9.50
N GLU A 17 -7.72 1.83 9.28
CA GLU A 17 -9.13 2.18 9.08
C GLU A 17 -9.76 2.74 10.36
N VAL A 18 -9.49 2.12 11.51
CA VAL A 18 -9.96 2.63 12.81
C VAL A 18 -9.46 4.05 13.03
N LEU A 19 -8.18 4.30 12.76
CA LEU A 19 -7.57 5.63 12.91
C LEU A 19 -8.23 6.66 11.99
N ALA A 20 -8.33 6.35 10.69
CA ALA A 20 -8.89 7.26 9.69
C ALA A 20 -10.36 7.62 10.00
N VAL A 21 -11.21 6.62 10.24
CA VAL A 21 -12.63 6.83 10.51
C VAL A 21 -12.87 7.54 11.85
N THR A 22 -12.05 7.23 12.88
CA THR A 22 -12.15 7.94 14.17
C THR A 22 -11.75 9.41 14.02
N GLN A 23 -10.67 9.71 13.30
CA GLN A 23 -10.24 11.09 13.04
C GLN A 23 -11.29 11.87 12.23
N GLU A 24 -11.85 11.25 11.19
CA GLU A 24 -12.92 11.85 10.39
C GLU A 24 -14.16 12.17 11.22
N GLY A 25 -14.65 11.20 12.02
CA GLY A 25 -15.81 11.38 12.89
C GLY A 25 -15.59 12.47 13.94
N LEU A 26 -14.38 12.57 14.52
CA LEU A 26 -14.00 13.64 15.45
C LEU A 26 -13.97 15.00 14.76
N ALA A 27 -13.39 15.10 13.57
CA ALA A 27 -13.30 16.33 12.79
C ALA A 27 -14.69 16.85 12.36
N ALA A 28 -15.59 15.92 12.04
CA ALA A 28 -16.98 16.23 11.70
C ALA A 28 -17.87 16.53 12.93
N GLY A 29 -17.36 16.36 14.16
CA GLY A 29 -18.15 16.54 15.38
C GLY A 29 -19.24 15.48 15.60
N LEU A 30 -19.15 14.35 14.91
CA LEU A 30 -20.15 13.27 14.98
C LEU A 30 -19.87 12.28 16.11
N ILE A 31 -18.64 12.26 16.61
CA ILE A 31 -18.21 11.52 17.80
C ILE A 31 -17.36 12.42 18.69
N SER A 32 -17.23 12.08 19.99
CA SER A 32 -16.44 12.86 20.95
C SER A 32 -15.34 12.02 21.58
N ARG A 33 -14.19 12.66 21.86
CA ARG A 33 -13.09 12.06 22.62
C ARG A 33 -13.45 11.77 24.08
N ASP A 34 -14.48 12.44 24.61
CA ASP A 34 -14.96 12.22 25.98
C ASP A 34 -15.65 10.86 26.14
N VAL A 35 -16.03 10.23 25.03
CA VAL A 35 -16.53 8.86 25.03
C VAL A 35 -15.35 7.91 25.18
N SER A 36 -15.28 7.19 26.29
CA SER A 36 -14.15 6.31 26.64
C SER A 36 -13.84 5.28 25.54
N PHE A 37 -14.85 4.74 24.87
CA PHE A 37 -14.69 3.83 23.75
C PHE A 37 -13.91 4.50 22.58
N VAL A 38 -14.26 5.73 22.20
CA VAL A 38 -13.61 6.47 21.12
C VAL A 38 -12.16 6.79 21.50
N ALA A 39 -11.92 7.25 22.74
CA ALA A 39 -10.57 7.52 23.21
C ALA A 39 -9.67 6.28 23.21
N ASN A 40 -10.19 5.15 23.66
CA ASN A 40 -9.47 3.87 23.70
C ASN A 40 -9.18 3.36 22.28
N ALA A 41 -10.18 3.39 21.39
CA ALA A 41 -10.01 2.98 20.00
C ALA A 41 -8.96 3.81 19.28
N LEU A 42 -8.98 5.13 19.47
CA LEU A 42 -7.98 6.04 18.89
C LEU A 42 -6.57 5.75 19.41
N SER A 43 -6.42 5.57 20.74
CA SER A 43 -5.12 5.27 21.34
C SER A 43 -4.56 3.93 20.86
N GLU A 44 -5.37 2.88 20.85
CA GLU A 44 -4.96 1.55 20.40
C GLU A 44 -4.60 1.56 18.89
N ALA A 45 -5.43 2.19 18.06
CA ALA A 45 -5.18 2.29 16.62
C ALA A 45 -3.91 3.10 16.32
N THR A 46 -3.66 4.17 17.07
CA THR A 46 -2.42 4.97 16.94
C THR A 46 -1.20 4.12 17.27
N ASN A 47 -1.19 3.46 18.42
CA ASN A 47 -0.05 2.64 18.85
C ASN A 47 0.22 1.49 17.86
N ARG A 48 -0.81 0.81 17.38
CA ARG A 48 -0.67 -0.27 16.38
C ARG A 48 -0.18 0.26 15.03
N SER A 49 -0.65 1.44 14.62
CA SER A 49 -0.18 2.07 13.37
C SER A 49 1.29 2.48 13.44
N GLU A 50 1.78 2.86 14.62
CA GLU A 50 3.20 3.15 14.83
C GLU A 50 4.06 1.89 14.73
N ILE A 51 3.65 0.79 15.38
CA ILE A 51 4.33 -0.51 15.28
C ILE A 51 4.41 -0.96 13.80
N VAL A 52 3.28 -0.92 13.09
CA VAL A 52 3.24 -1.29 11.67
C VAL A 52 4.18 -0.39 10.84
N ARG A 53 4.24 0.90 11.14
CA ARG A 53 5.16 1.82 10.45
C ARG A 53 6.64 1.49 10.70
N GLU A 54 6.98 1.12 11.93
CA GLU A 54 8.33 0.69 12.30
C GLU A 54 8.70 -0.62 11.59
N ASP A 55 7.80 -1.60 11.57
CA ASP A 55 7.98 -2.87 10.86
C ASP A 55 8.19 -2.66 9.36
N LEU A 56 7.40 -1.78 8.73
CA LEU A 56 7.58 -1.43 7.32
C LEU A 56 8.93 -0.76 7.05
N SER A 57 9.36 0.12 7.95
CA SER A 57 10.66 0.77 7.84
C SER A 57 11.80 -0.23 7.95
N ALA A 58 11.71 -1.19 8.87
CA ALA A 58 12.67 -2.28 9.01
C ALA A 58 12.73 -3.15 7.75
N LEU A 59 11.57 -3.58 7.22
CA LEU A 59 11.48 -4.37 5.98
C LEU A 59 12.10 -3.63 4.79
N ALA A 60 11.82 -2.34 4.64
CA ALA A 60 12.38 -1.53 3.57
C ALA A 60 13.91 -1.36 3.73
N SER A 61 14.40 -1.21 4.94
CA SER A 61 15.84 -1.15 5.25
C SER A 61 16.54 -2.46 4.89
N GLU A 62 15.97 -3.59 5.32
CA GLU A 62 16.48 -4.92 4.98
C GLU A 62 16.50 -5.19 3.47
N ALA A 63 15.46 -4.73 2.75
CA ALA A 63 15.40 -4.85 1.30
C ALA A 63 16.50 -4.06 0.57
N ARG A 64 16.92 -2.92 1.16
CA ARG A 64 17.99 -2.06 0.64
C ARG A 64 19.39 -2.54 1.00
N ALA A 65 19.53 -3.46 1.95
CA ALA A 65 20.82 -3.96 2.39
C ALA A 65 21.62 -4.57 1.24
N SER A 66 22.95 -4.50 1.34
CA SER A 66 23.86 -5.14 0.39
C SER A 66 23.63 -6.66 0.41
N GLY A 67 23.41 -7.26 -0.77
CA GLY A 67 23.13 -8.69 -0.90
C GLY A 67 21.67 -9.10 -0.62
N ALA A 68 20.76 -8.17 -0.38
CA ALA A 68 19.35 -8.50 -0.29
C ALA A 68 18.83 -9.05 -1.64
N THR A 69 17.97 -10.07 -1.57
CA THR A 69 17.37 -10.72 -2.75
C THR A 69 16.22 -9.91 -3.34
N ALA A 70 15.90 -10.15 -4.62
CA ALA A 70 14.71 -9.61 -5.24
C ALA A 70 13.43 -9.99 -4.48
N LYS A 71 13.37 -11.23 -3.98
CA LYS A 71 12.24 -11.70 -3.16
C LYS A 71 12.03 -10.83 -1.93
N ARG A 72 13.10 -10.45 -1.21
CA ARG A 72 13.00 -9.59 -0.02
C ARG A 72 12.47 -8.20 -0.37
N ALA A 73 12.98 -7.60 -1.44
CA ALA A 73 12.50 -6.31 -1.92
C ALA A 73 11.04 -6.38 -2.39
N THR A 74 10.65 -7.45 -3.07
CA THR A 74 9.27 -7.68 -3.49
C THR A 74 8.32 -7.81 -2.29
N LEU A 75 8.69 -8.60 -1.28
CA LEU A 75 7.88 -8.75 -0.05
C LEU A 75 7.72 -7.43 0.71
N ALA A 76 8.78 -6.64 0.81
CA ALA A 76 8.70 -5.30 1.39
C ALA A 76 7.75 -4.39 0.58
N GLY A 77 7.81 -4.47 -0.76
CA GLY A 77 6.87 -3.77 -1.64
C GLY A 77 5.42 -4.21 -1.42
N ASP A 78 5.17 -5.52 -1.31
CA ASP A 78 3.84 -6.07 -1.04
C ASP A 78 3.28 -5.58 0.31
N ALA A 79 4.13 -5.53 1.35
CA ALA A 79 3.73 -5.02 2.65
C ALA A 79 3.36 -3.53 2.62
N HIS A 80 4.13 -2.70 1.91
CA HIS A 80 3.78 -1.29 1.69
C HIS A 80 2.50 -1.15 0.87
N PHE A 81 2.34 -1.94 -0.19
CA PHE A 81 1.16 -1.92 -1.05
C PHE A 81 -0.12 -2.25 -0.27
N SER A 82 -0.08 -3.26 0.61
CA SER A 82 -1.23 -3.68 1.42
C SER A 82 -1.72 -2.64 2.42
N LEU A 83 -0.93 -1.61 2.66
CA LEU A 83 -1.25 -0.48 3.54
C LEU A 83 -1.38 0.84 2.76
N ASP A 84 -1.75 0.75 1.48
CA ASP A 84 -1.97 1.88 0.57
C ASP A 84 -0.78 2.83 0.39
N ARG A 85 0.43 2.35 0.75
CA ARG A 85 1.68 3.09 0.56
C ARG A 85 2.25 2.82 -0.83
N PHE A 86 1.48 3.17 -1.85
CA PHE A 86 1.73 2.77 -3.24
C PHE A 86 3.03 3.33 -3.82
N ALA A 87 3.37 4.57 -3.50
CA ALA A 87 4.63 5.17 -3.97
C ALA A 87 5.86 4.43 -3.40
N GLN A 88 5.85 4.12 -2.09
CA GLN A 88 6.91 3.36 -1.44
C GLN A 88 6.97 1.90 -1.95
N ALA A 89 5.81 1.30 -2.22
CA ALA A 89 5.74 -0.02 -2.84
C ALA A 89 6.40 -0.01 -4.23
N ALA A 90 6.12 1.00 -5.05
CA ALA A 90 6.71 1.16 -6.36
C ALA A 90 8.25 1.27 -6.29
N GLU A 91 8.80 2.06 -5.37
CA GLU A 91 10.25 2.15 -5.15
C GLU A 91 10.88 0.79 -4.81
N LEU A 92 10.22 -0.01 -3.96
CA LEU A 92 10.72 -1.32 -3.55
C LEU A 92 10.62 -2.35 -4.68
N TYR A 93 9.60 -2.29 -5.51
CA TYR A 93 9.53 -3.12 -6.73
C TYR A 93 10.58 -2.70 -7.76
N GLN A 94 10.85 -1.41 -7.93
CA GLN A 94 11.97 -0.93 -8.76
C GLN A 94 13.30 -1.48 -8.24
N LEU A 95 13.51 -1.44 -6.93
CA LEU A 95 14.70 -2.03 -6.31
C LEU A 95 14.79 -3.54 -6.59
N ALA A 96 13.68 -4.29 -6.48
CA ALA A 96 13.66 -5.71 -6.81
C ALA A 96 14.10 -5.98 -8.25
N LEU A 97 13.70 -5.13 -9.21
CA LEU A 97 14.09 -5.24 -10.62
C LEU A 97 15.59 -5.05 -10.87
N THR A 98 16.32 -4.48 -9.93
CA THR A 98 17.80 -4.36 -10.04
C THR A 98 18.56 -5.63 -9.62
N ARG A 99 17.86 -6.62 -9.06
CA ARG A 99 18.48 -7.85 -8.55
C ARG A 99 18.49 -8.94 -9.62
N SER A 100 19.52 -9.76 -9.61
CA SER A 100 19.70 -10.83 -10.62
C SER A 100 18.75 -12.02 -10.48
N ASP A 101 18.18 -12.22 -9.28
CA ASP A 101 17.27 -13.32 -8.93
C ASP A 101 15.77 -12.90 -9.08
N VAL A 102 15.48 -11.83 -9.81
CA VAL A 102 14.12 -11.29 -9.93
C VAL A 102 13.22 -12.10 -10.85
N ASP A 103 12.00 -12.40 -10.38
CA ASP A 103 10.86 -12.74 -11.26
C ASP A 103 10.34 -11.46 -11.91
N ARG A 104 10.95 -11.15 -13.07
CA ARG A 104 10.77 -9.86 -13.74
C ARG A 104 9.33 -9.58 -14.12
N GLU A 105 8.62 -10.56 -14.64
CA GLU A 105 7.25 -10.38 -15.13
C GLU A 105 6.28 -10.11 -13.98
N THR A 106 6.44 -10.84 -12.87
CA THR A 106 5.65 -10.60 -11.66
C THR A 106 5.93 -9.23 -11.07
N VAL A 107 7.20 -8.84 -10.96
CA VAL A 107 7.57 -7.58 -10.32
C VAL A 107 7.20 -6.38 -11.19
N LEU A 108 7.36 -6.46 -12.52
CA LEU A 108 6.89 -5.42 -13.44
C LEU A 108 5.38 -5.21 -13.35
N THR A 109 4.62 -6.31 -13.28
CA THR A 109 3.16 -6.21 -13.12
C THR A 109 2.78 -5.49 -11.83
N ARG A 110 3.39 -5.87 -10.69
CA ARG A 110 3.14 -5.23 -9.39
C ARG A 110 3.57 -3.77 -9.36
N LEU A 111 4.72 -3.46 -9.96
CA LEU A 111 5.20 -2.08 -10.09
C LEU A 111 4.21 -1.22 -10.85
N GLY A 112 3.75 -1.67 -12.01
CA GLY A 112 2.78 -0.92 -12.81
C GLY A 112 1.48 -0.69 -12.05
N ILE A 113 0.97 -1.69 -11.32
CA ILE A 113 -0.23 -1.55 -10.50
C ILE A 113 0.01 -0.53 -9.36
N ALA A 114 1.16 -0.60 -8.68
CA ALA A 114 1.49 0.35 -7.62
C ALA A 114 1.59 1.79 -8.15
N GLN A 115 2.15 1.98 -9.35
CA GLN A 115 2.22 3.28 -10.02
C GLN A 115 0.82 3.81 -10.37
N VAL A 116 -0.08 2.97 -10.89
CA VAL A 116 -1.49 3.35 -11.12
C VAL A 116 -2.16 3.81 -9.84
N MET A 117 -2.01 3.03 -8.77
CA MET A 117 -2.62 3.35 -7.47
C MET A 117 -2.01 4.60 -6.83
N ALA A 118 -0.75 4.90 -7.13
CA ALA A 118 -0.08 6.14 -6.74
C ALA A 118 -0.46 7.37 -7.62
N GLY A 119 -1.24 7.17 -8.69
CA GLY A 119 -1.58 8.22 -9.66
C GLY A 119 -0.49 8.50 -10.71
N ASP A 120 0.56 7.69 -10.74
CA ASP A 120 1.66 7.82 -11.71
C ASP A 120 1.35 7.03 -12.99
N TYR A 121 0.34 7.48 -13.71
CA TYR A 121 -0.20 6.78 -14.88
C TYR A 121 0.77 6.71 -16.05
N ALA A 122 1.60 7.72 -16.23
CA ALA A 122 2.59 7.76 -17.31
C ALA A 122 3.63 6.63 -17.15
N ASN A 123 4.27 6.55 -15.98
CA ASN A 123 5.25 5.50 -15.68
C ASN A 123 4.61 4.12 -15.61
N ALA A 124 3.35 4.01 -15.16
CA ALA A 124 2.63 2.75 -15.15
C ALA A 124 2.49 2.15 -16.57
N ARG A 125 2.12 2.96 -17.55
CA ARG A 125 2.00 2.54 -18.96
C ARG A 125 3.34 2.06 -19.52
N GLU A 126 4.42 2.79 -19.26
CA GLU A 126 5.77 2.40 -19.66
C GLU A 126 6.20 1.08 -19.01
N THR A 127 5.82 0.89 -17.76
CA THR A 127 6.12 -0.34 -16.99
C THR A 127 5.34 -1.53 -17.57
N PHE A 128 4.05 -1.38 -17.83
CA PHE A 128 3.22 -2.43 -18.41
C PHE A 128 3.65 -2.82 -19.83
N ALA A 129 4.14 -1.88 -20.62
CA ALA A 129 4.66 -2.15 -21.95
C ALA A 129 5.88 -3.10 -21.95
N LYS A 130 6.58 -3.22 -20.83
CA LYS A 130 7.72 -4.13 -20.66
C LYS A 130 7.32 -5.55 -20.25
N VAL A 131 6.06 -5.76 -19.84
CA VAL A 131 5.56 -7.07 -19.40
C VAL A 131 5.29 -7.98 -20.61
N GLN A 132 5.77 -9.20 -20.53
CA GLN A 132 5.62 -10.21 -21.58
C GLN A 132 4.88 -11.46 -21.09
N GLY A 133 4.58 -12.37 -22.00
CA GLY A 133 3.98 -13.67 -21.71
C GLY A 133 2.55 -13.58 -21.16
N GLU A 134 2.23 -14.50 -20.26
CA GLU A 134 0.86 -14.70 -19.74
C GLU A 134 0.27 -13.49 -19.03
N ARG A 135 1.10 -12.61 -18.47
CA ARG A 135 0.66 -11.43 -17.73
C ARG A 135 0.24 -10.26 -18.63
N GLN A 136 0.48 -10.32 -19.95
CA GLN A 136 0.09 -9.25 -20.86
C GLN A 136 -1.43 -8.99 -20.87
N GLY A 137 -2.26 -10.00 -20.64
CA GLY A 137 -3.71 -9.82 -20.56
C GLY A 137 -4.12 -8.87 -19.45
N ILE A 138 -3.61 -9.09 -18.24
CA ILE A 138 -3.92 -8.25 -17.08
C ILE A 138 -3.31 -6.85 -17.20
N THR A 139 -2.10 -6.73 -17.75
CA THR A 139 -1.44 -5.42 -17.88
C THR A 139 -2.09 -4.54 -18.95
N ARG A 140 -2.71 -5.12 -19.99
CA ARG A 140 -3.55 -4.35 -20.96
C ARG A 140 -4.77 -3.72 -20.28
N LEU A 141 -5.43 -4.43 -19.38
CA LEU A 141 -6.56 -3.88 -18.62
C LEU A 141 -6.12 -2.72 -17.71
N TRP A 142 -5.00 -2.90 -17.02
CA TRP A 142 -4.45 -1.84 -16.18
C TRP A 142 -3.96 -0.64 -16.97
N SER A 143 -3.40 -0.84 -18.17
CA SER A 143 -3.01 0.25 -19.06
C SER A 143 -4.22 1.06 -19.53
N ALA A 144 -5.30 0.40 -19.95
CA ALA A 144 -6.54 1.07 -20.34
C ALA A 144 -7.15 1.86 -19.16
N TYR A 145 -7.13 1.31 -17.95
CA TYR A 145 -7.56 2.02 -16.75
C TYR A 145 -6.70 3.25 -16.47
N ALA A 146 -5.37 3.12 -16.58
CA ALA A 146 -4.46 4.25 -16.40
C ALA A 146 -4.67 5.37 -17.43
N GLU A 147 -4.95 5.02 -18.69
CA GLU A 147 -5.29 5.99 -19.74
C GLU A 147 -6.56 6.75 -19.40
N GLN A 148 -7.63 6.04 -19.06
CA GLN A 148 -8.91 6.66 -18.69
C GLN A 148 -8.76 7.62 -17.50
N ARG A 149 -7.92 7.26 -16.50
CA ARG A 149 -7.69 8.10 -15.31
C ARG A 149 -6.77 9.28 -15.57
N ALA A 150 -5.92 9.22 -16.58
CA ALA A 150 -5.04 10.31 -16.96
C ALA A 150 -5.76 11.41 -17.76
N GLU A 151 -6.89 11.09 -18.39
CA GLU A 151 -7.70 12.00 -19.22
C GLU A 151 -8.79 12.74 -18.44
N GLY A 152 -9.13 12.30 -17.24
CA GLY A 152 -10.19 12.85 -16.37
C GLY A 152 -9.67 13.60 -15.19
#